data_fd2fc5d4e0c315a7043a965d9f4fa7ef
#
_entry.id   fd2fc5d4e0c315a7043a965d9f4fa7ef
#
_cell.length_a   1.000
_cell.length_b   1.000
_cell.length_c   1.000
_cell.angle_alpha   90.00
_cell.angle_beta   90.00
_cell.angle_gamma   90.00
#
_symmetry.space_group_name_H-M   'P 1'
#
loop_
_entity.id
_entity.type
_entity.pdbx_description
1 polymer ?
#
loop_
_entity_poly.entity_id
_entity_poly.type
_entity_poly.pdbx_seq_one_letter_code
_entity_poly.pdbx_strand_id
1 'polypeptide(L)'
;DIHKNGTAPLEHIFNQMKCAGLDYLCLLPEDYRTQQGGKVLVSNEEISQLVNMAPDKFIGFAGVDPFAEDAAEELEKAFEELKLSGLKLHPGKGHFYPTDERMMPLYDICEKYEKPIIFHSGMSWEPDTLTKYCRPEMFEELAAARPKLKICLAHFGWPWCRETAMLMLKYPNVYTDTGALYFDNAKEFYTQMLTRDVPMTWIDRSLRHQV
;
A
#
# COMPACT_ATOMS: atom_id res chain seq x y z
N ASP A 1 -4.66 -4.77 27.85
CA ASP A 1 -5.18 -3.48 27.40
C ASP A 1 -4.47 -3.05 26.12
N ILE A 2 -5.15 -3.26 24.99
CA ILE A 2 -4.63 -3.02 23.62
C ILE A 2 -4.13 -1.59 23.47
N HIS A 3 -4.83 -0.62 24.07
CA HIS A 3 -4.45 0.80 23.99
C HIS A 3 -3.17 1.15 24.75
N LYS A 4 -2.80 0.35 25.75
CA LYS A 4 -1.58 0.57 26.54
C LYS A 4 -0.37 -0.15 25.97
N ASN A 5 -0.56 -1.35 25.46
CA ASN A 5 0.55 -2.23 25.06
C ASN A 5 0.74 -2.32 23.54
N GLY A 6 -0.20 -1.79 22.75
CA GLY A 6 -0.14 -1.88 21.28
C GLY A 6 -0.24 -3.31 20.71
N THR A 7 -0.61 -4.28 21.55
CA THR A 7 -0.70 -5.70 21.18
C THR A 7 -2.12 -6.20 21.30
N ALA A 8 -2.58 -6.96 20.32
CA ALA A 8 -3.86 -7.63 20.32
C ALA A 8 -3.71 -9.11 19.96
N PRO A 9 -4.43 -10.03 20.63
CA PRO A 9 -4.51 -11.41 20.18
C PRO A 9 -5.12 -11.50 18.77
N LEU A 10 -4.67 -12.43 17.94
CA LEU A 10 -5.21 -12.65 16.60
C LEU A 10 -6.74 -12.85 16.60
N GLU A 11 -7.26 -13.54 17.60
CA GLU A 11 -8.70 -13.71 17.77
C GLU A 11 -9.47 -12.37 17.82
N HIS A 12 -8.90 -11.36 18.49
CA HIS A 12 -9.48 -10.02 18.52
C HIS A 12 -9.51 -9.38 17.14
N ILE A 13 -8.44 -9.52 16.36
CA ILE A 13 -8.37 -9.03 14.97
C ILE A 13 -9.43 -9.74 14.11
N PHE A 14 -9.54 -11.06 14.20
CA PHE A 14 -10.53 -11.82 13.44
C PHE A 14 -11.96 -11.45 13.82
N ASN A 15 -12.23 -11.19 15.09
CA ASN A 15 -13.54 -10.72 15.54
C ASN A 15 -13.86 -9.32 14.96
N GLN A 16 -12.88 -8.42 14.92
CA GLN A 16 -13.06 -7.10 14.28
C GLN A 16 -13.30 -7.23 12.78
N MET A 17 -12.53 -8.07 12.07
CA MET A 17 -12.74 -8.35 10.65
C MET A 17 -14.15 -8.87 10.39
N LYS A 18 -14.61 -9.83 11.21
CA LYS A 18 -15.97 -10.37 11.11
C LYS A 18 -17.03 -9.32 11.34
N CYS A 19 -16.87 -8.46 12.36
CA CYS A 19 -17.81 -7.36 12.63
C CYS A 19 -17.84 -6.33 11.48
N ALA A 20 -16.70 -6.09 10.84
CA ALA A 20 -16.56 -5.16 9.73
C ALA A 20 -16.92 -5.78 8.37
N GLY A 21 -17.21 -7.08 8.30
CA GLY A 21 -17.49 -7.78 7.05
C GLY A 21 -16.25 -7.92 6.14
N LEU A 22 -15.04 -7.93 6.72
CA LEU A 22 -13.79 -8.06 5.96
C LEU A 22 -13.42 -9.53 5.81
N ASP A 23 -13.16 -9.94 4.57
CA ASP A 23 -12.68 -11.29 4.25
C ASP A 23 -11.18 -11.42 4.48
N TYR A 24 -10.40 -10.39 4.06
CA TYR A 24 -8.95 -10.35 4.15
C TYR A 24 -8.44 -9.06 4.76
N LEU A 25 -7.27 -9.12 5.37
CA LEU A 25 -6.49 -7.97 5.83
C LEU A 25 -5.12 -7.99 5.15
N CYS A 26 -4.76 -6.88 4.48
CA CYS A 26 -3.43 -6.70 3.93
C CYS A 26 -2.46 -6.24 5.03
N LEU A 27 -1.37 -6.96 5.19
CA LEU A 27 -0.28 -6.63 6.10
C LEU A 27 0.81 -5.89 5.32
N LEU A 28 1.07 -4.65 5.71
CA LEU A 28 1.96 -3.73 5.00
C LEU A 28 3.12 -3.34 5.92
N PRO A 29 4.27 -4.04 5.86
CA PRO A 29 5.45 -3.68 6.63
C PRO A 29 6.12 -2.43 6.09
N GLU A 30 6.95 -1.80 6.91
CA GLU A 30 7.75 -0.64 6.53
C GLU A 30 9.20 -0.85 7.00
N ASP A 31 10.14 -0.64 6.08
CA ASP A 31 11.58 -0.68 6.33
C ASP A 31 12.20 0.67 5.93
N TYR A 32 12.91 1.31 6.88
CA TYR A 32 13.62 2.58 6.71
C TYR A 32 14.98 2.54 7.40
N ARG A 33 15.60 1.38 7.45
CA ARG A 33 16.83 1.12 8.22
C ARG A 33 18.03 1.99 7.83
N THR A 34 18.10 2.47 6.58
CA THR A 34 19.20 3.35 6.13
C THR A 34 18.98 4.82 6.47
N GLN A 35 17.78 5.21 6.89
CA GLN A 35 17.48 6.60 7.21
C GLN A 35 17.83 6.92 8.65
N GLN A 36 18.09 8.20 8.93
CA GLN A 36 18.40 8.67 10.27
C GLN A 36 17.26 8.33 11.25
N GLY A 37 17.55 7.52 12.25
CA GLY A 37 16.56 7.02 13.21
C GLY A 37 15.63 5.95 12.64
N GLY A 38 15.93 5.47 11.43
CA GLY A 38 15.18 4.45 10.73
C GLY A 38 15.29 3.07 11.40
N LYS A 39 14.28 2.24 11.11
CA LYS A 39 14.20 0.87 11.62
C LYS A 39 13.31 0.02 10.73
N VAL A 40 13.45 -1.27 10.87
CA VAL A 40 12.45 -2.25 10.42
C VAL A 40 11.39 -2.34 11.50
N LEU A 41 10.14 -1.99 11.19
CA LEU A 41 9.04 -2.08 12.15
C LEU A 41 8.56 -3.51 12.31
N VAL A 42 8.41 -4.20 11.17
CA VAL A 42 8.05 -5.63 11.08
C VAL A 42 8.82 -6.19 9.90
N SER A 43 9.49 -7.30 10.07
CA SER A 43 10.27 -7.93 9.00
C SER A 43 9.39 -8.68 7.99
N ASN A 44 9.93 -8.93 6.80
CA ASN A 44 9.25 -9.73 5.78
C ASN A 44 9.00 -11.17 6.26
N GLU A 45 9.92 -11.73 7.05
CA GLU A 45 9.78 -13.04 7.68
C GLU A 45 8.63 -13.08 8.68
N GLU A 46 8.48 -12.06 9.52
CA GLU A 46 7.36 -11.97 10.47
C GLU A 46 6.02 -11.84 9.74
N ILE A 47 5.96 -11.05 8.65
CA ILE A 47 4.76 -10.98 7.80
C ILE A 47 4.44 -12.36 7.20
N SER A 48 5.43 -13.05 6.66
CA SER A 48 5.25 -14.41 6.12
C SER A 48 4.74 -15.40 7.18
N GLN A 49 5.28 -15.33 8.40
CA GLN A 49 4.81 -16.15 9.51
C GLN A 49 3.35 -15.87 9.84
N LEU A 50 2.94 -14.59 9.92
CA LEU A 50 1.54 -14.22 10.17
C LEU A 50 0.61 -14.72 9.07
N VAL A 51 1.00 -14.59 7.80
CA VAL A 51 0.23 -15.11 6.66
C VAL A 51 0.09 -16.64 6.77
N ASN A 52 1.17 -17.36 7.10
CA ASN A 52 1.13 -18.81 7.26
C ASN A 52 0.27 -19.29 8.44
N MET A 53 0.11 -18.46 9.47
CA MET A 53 -0.80 -18.75 10.59
C MET A 53 -2.28 -18.64 10.21
N ALA A 54 -2.63 -17.76 9.26
CA ALA A 54 -4.01 -17.54 8.84
C ALA A 54 -4.08 -17.14 7.34
N PRO A 55 -3.76 -18.08 6.42
CA PRO A 55 -3.66 -17.78 4.98
C PRO A 55 -5.01 -17.45 4.32
N ASP A 56 -6.11 -17.77 4.98
CA ASP A 56 -7.48 -17.42 4.60
C ASP A 56 -7.93 -16.04 5.14
N LYS A 57 -7.07 -15.35 5.88
CA LYS A 57 -7.34 -14.03 6.49
C LYS A 57 -6.32 -12.97 6.14
N PHE A 58 -5.07 -13.33 5.90
CA PHE A 58 -4.01 -12.36 5.69
C PHE A 58 -3.42 -12.44 4.29
N ILE A 59 -3.14 -11.27 3.73
CA ILE A 59 -2.35 -11.08 2.51
C ILE A 59 -1.12 -10.26 2.91
N GLY A 60 0.07 -10.85 2.83
CA GLY A 60 1.31 -10.17 3.19
C GLY A 60 1.96 -9.47 2.02
N PHE A 61 2.36 -8.23 2.22
CA PHE A 61 3.22 -7.49 1.31
C PHE A 61 4.64 -7.43 1.86
N ALA A 62 5.62 -7.23 0.99
CA ALA A 62 7.00 -6.97 1.37
C ALA A 62 7.19 -5.48 1.70
N GLY A 63 8.06 -5.19 2.65
CA GLY A 63 8.67 -3.88 2.87
C GLY A 63 10.16 -3.99 2.66
N VAL A 64 10.75 -3.10 1.88
CA VAL A 64 12.19 -2.96 1.74
C VAL A 64 12.58 -1.49 1.83
N ASP A 65 13.72 -1.20 2.42
CA ASP A 65 14.30 0.14 2.33
C ASP A 65 14.91 0.31 0.94
N PRO A 66 14.34 1.18 0.09
CA PRO A 66 14.78 1.30 -1.30
C PRO A 66 16.22 1.85 -1.45
N PHE A 67 16.81 2.34 -0.37
CA PHE A 67 18.18 2.86 -0.34
C PHE A 67 19.19 1.88 0.25
N ALA A 68 18.73 0.73 0.73
CA ALA A 68 19.62 -0.33 1.18
C ALA A 68 20.30 -1.02 -0.02
N GLU A 69 21.57 -1.37 0.14
CA GLU A 69 22.35 -2.03 -0.93
C GLU A 69 21.76 -3.40 -1.31
N ASP A 70 21.11 -4.07 -0.36
CA ASP A 70 20.48 -5.38 -0.49
C ASP A 70 18.97 -5.33 -0.81
N ALA A 71 18.40 -4.14 -1.07
CA ALA A 71 16.96 -3.97 -1.27
C ALA A 71 16.37 -4.87 -2.37
N ALA A 72 17.09 -5.02 -3.48
CA ALA A 72 16.68 -5.88 -4.59
C ALA A 72 16.70 -7.36 -4.21
N GLU A 73 17.78 -7.82 -3.54
CA GLU A 73 17.92 -9.21 -3.09
C GLU A 73 16.84 -9.56 -2.05
N GLU A 74 16.59 -8.66 -1.10
CA GLU A 74 15.52 -8.85 -0.11
C GLU A 74 14.13 -8.91 -0.75
N LEU A 75 13.87 -8.09 -1.76
CA LEU A 75 12.58 -8.13 -2.46
C LEU A 75 12.40 -9.43 -3.25
N GLU A 76 13.44 -9.90 -3.95
CA GLU A 76 13.40 -11.19 -4.63
C GLU A 76 13.14 -12.34 -3.65
N LYS A 77 13.88 -12.38 -2.54
CA LYS A 77 13.66 -13.34 -1.45
C LYS A 77 12.22 -13.27 -0.92
N ALA A 78 11.69 -12.07 -0.73
CA ALA A 78 10.32 -11.89 -0.25
C ALA A 78 9.28 -12.52 -1.21
N PHE A 79 9.49 -12.45 -2.51
CA PHE A 79 8.60 -13.05 -3.50
C PHE A 79 8.86 -14.53 -3.72
N GLU A 80 10.12 -14.96 -3.80
CA GLU A 80 10.49 -16.34 -4.11
C GLU A 80 10.36 -17.29 -2.93
N GLU A 81 10.86 -16.90 -1.76
CA GLU A 81 10.91 -17.76 -0.59
C GLU A 81 9.74 -17.53 0.35
N LEU A 82 9.48 -16.25 0.70
CA LEU A 82 8.46 -15.88 1.68
C LEU A 82 7.05 -15.80 1.08
N LYS A 83 6.92 -15.89 -0.26
CA LYS A 83 5.65 -15.91 -1.02
C LYS A 83 4.77 -14.68 -0.78
N LEU A 84 5.37 -13.54 -0.50
CA LEU A 84 4.63 -12.30 -0.31
C LEU A 84 3.98 -11.80 -1.61
N SER A 85 2.89 -11.06 -1.47
CA SER A 85 1.95 -10.81 -2.57
C SER A 85 2.21 -9.52 -3.34
N GLY A 86 3.06 -8.64 -2.83
CA GLY A 86 3.40 -7.35 -3.44
C GLY A 86 4.42 -6.58 -2.62
N LEU A 87 4.68 -5.35 -3.02
CA LEU A 87 5.62 -4.44 -2.35
C LEU A 87 4.86 -3.24 -1.77
N LYS A 88 5.20 -2.82 -0.56
CA LYS A 88 4.77 -1.56 0.05
C LYS A 88 5.92 -0.56 0.06
N LEU A 89 5.69 0.64 -0.46
CA LEU A 89 6.63 1.76 -0.39
C LEU A 89 5.95 3.02 0.15
N HIS A 90 6.75 3.88 0.81
CA HIS A 90 6.27 5.14 1.36
C HIS A 90 7.16 6.31 0.92
N PRO A 91 6.89 6.93 -0.26
CA PRO A 91 7.75 7.97 -0.81
C PRO A 91 7.95 9.18 0.11
N GLY A 92 6.91 9.55 0.88
CA GLY A 92 6.98 10.68 1.80
C GLY A 92 7.93 10.47 2.97
N LYS A 93 8.03 9.26 3.52
CA LYS A 93 9.01 8.88 4.54
C LYS A 93 10.40 8.71 3.93
N GLY A 94 10.47 8.03 2.80
CA GLY A 94 11.71 7.76 2.10
C GLY A 94 12.32 8.96 1.37
N HIS A 95 11.59 10.08 1.28
CA HIS A 95 12.01 11.29 0.58
C HIS A 95 12.48 11.04 -0.87
N PHE A 96 11.76 10.21 -1.61
CA PHE A 96 12.03 9.93 -3.02
C PHE A 96 10.80 10.17 -3.90
N TYR A 97 11.01 10.55 -5.13
CA TYR A 97 9.96 10.57 -6.14
C TYR A 97 9.76 9.17 -6.75
N PRO A 98 8.54 8.82 -7.17
CA PRO A 98 8.29 7.52 -7.81
C PRO A 98 9.15 7.25 -9.05
N THR A 99 9.64 8.30 -9.70
CA THR A 99 10.53 8.22 -10.88
C THR A 99 12.01 8.23 -10.55
N ASP A 100 12.40 8.17 -9.29
CA ASP A 100 13.82 8.10 -8.88
C ASP A 100 14.46 6.82 -9.44
N GLU A 101 15.59 6.97 -10.12
CA GLU A 101 16.30 5.86 -10.77
C GLU A 101 16.66 4.72 -9.82
N ARG A 102 16.87 5.02 -8.54
CA ARG A 102 17.18 4.03 -7.50
C ARG A 102 16.02 3.06 -7.23
N MET A 103 14.79 3.46 -7.60
CA MET A 103 13.60 2.61 -7.47
C MET A 103 13.45 1.62 -8.63
N MET A 104 14.11 1.87 -9.77
CA MET A 104 13.90 1.09 -10.98
C MET A 104 14.17 -0.41 -10.81
N PRO A 105 15.24 -0.86 -10.09
CA PRO A 105 15.45 -2.28 -9.85
C PRO A 105 14.29 -2.97 -9.12
N LEU A 106 13.66 -2.27 -8.16
CA LEU A 106 12.52 -2.81 -7.43
C LEU A 106 11.28 -2.94 -8.34
N TYR A 107 11.08 -1.99 -9.25
CA TYR A 107 10.00 -2.06 -10.23
C TYR A 107 10.20 -3.18 -11.23
N ASP A 108 11.43 -3.40 -11.70
CA ASP A 108 11.78 -4.52 -12.58
C ASP A 108 11.46 -5.87 -11.92
N ILE A 109 11.77 -6.02 -10.64
CA ILE A 109 11.44 -7.21 -9.85
C ILE A 109 9.92 -7.37 -9.72
N CYS A 110 9.19 -6.30 -9.41
CA CYS A 110 7.72 -6.37 -9.31
C CYS A 110 7.08 -6.75 -10.66
N GLU A 111 7.56 -6.23 -11.78
CA GLU A 111 7.09 -6.63 -13.11
C GLU A 111 7.47 -8.08 -13.45
N LYS A 112 8.68 -8.53 -13.14
CA LYS A 112 9.16 -9.91 -13.32
C LYS A 112 8.26 -10.93 -12.62
N TYR A 113 7.85 -10.64 -11.39
CA TYR A 113 6.98 -11.51 -10.58
C TYR A 113 5.49 -11.19 -10.70
N GLU A 114 5.11 -10.23 -11.57
CA GLU A 114 3.73 -9.73 -11.75
C GLU A 114 3.08 -9.24 -10.44
N LYS A 115 3.89 -8.73 -9.50
CA LYS A 115 3.45 -8.27 -8.18
C LYS A 115 3.08 -6.79 -8.18
N PRO A 116 1.99 -6.39 -7.51
CA PRO A 116 1.62 -4.98 -7.36
C PRO A 116 2.53 -4.25 -6.38
N ILE A 117 2.60 -2.93 -6.54
CA ILE A 117 3.17 -2.02 -5.54
C ILE A 117 2.06 -1.18 -4.94
N ILE A 118 1.98 -1.13 -3.62
CA ILE A 118 1.17 -0.17 -2.89
C ILE A 118 2.08 0.98 -2.45
N PHE A 119 1.86 2.16 -3.00
CA PHE A 119 2.50 3.38 -2.55
C PHE A 119 1.61 4.10 -1.54
N HIS A 120 2.21 4.57 -0.44
CA HIS A 120 1.53 5.63 0.29
C HIS A 120 1.32 6.82 -0.63
N SER A 121 0.11 7.35 -0.69
CA SER A 121 -0.22 8.54 -1.47
C SER A 121 -1.12 9.47 -0.68
N GLY A 122 -1.09 10.76 -1.03
CA GLY A 122 -1.78 11.78 -0.27
C GLY A 122 -1.00 12.29 0.95
N MET A 123 -1.72 12.88 1.88
CA MET A 123 -1.13 13.41 3.12
C MET A 123 -0.91 12.30 4.16
N SER A 124 0.17 12.42 4.92
CA SER A 124 0.39 11.65 6.14
C SER A 124 0.22 12.55 7.36
N TRP A 125 -0.19 11.94 8.47
CA TRP A 125 -0.28 12.60 9.77
C TRP A 125 1.07 12.70 10.49
N GLU A 126 2.09 12.00 9.98
CA GLU A 126 3.42 11.95 10.58
C GLU A 126 4.22 13.21 10.21
N PRO A 127 4.77 13.93 11.20
CA PRO A 127 5.46 15.21 10.96
C PRO A 127 6.65 15.12 10.00
N ASP A 128 7.36 13.99 10.00
CA ASP A 128 8.58 13.77 9.21
C ASP A 128 8.28 13.28 7.79
N THR A 129 7.00 13.13 7.44
CA THR A 129 6.57 12.67 6.12
C THR A 129 6.30 13.85 5.19
N LEU A 130 7.06 13.96 4.10
CA LEU A 130 6.92 15.06 3.16
C LEU A 130 5.90 14.73 2.05
N THR A 131 4.76 15.36 2.11
CA THR A 131 3.63 15.19 1.19
C THR A 131 3.98 15.39 -0.29
N LYS A 132 4.96 16.24 -0.61
CA LYS A 132 5.37 16.53 -2.00
C LYS A 132 5.75 15.26 -2.78
N TYR A 133 6.21 14.21 -2.12
CA TYR A 133 6.58 12.94 -2.75
C TYR A 133 5.39 11.99 -2.91
N CYS A 134 4.26 12.29 -2.27
CA CYS A 134 3.08 11.42 -2.19
C CYS A 134 1.88 11.96 -2.95
N ARG A 135 2.02 13.10 -3.65
CA ARG A 135 0.91 13.65 -4.44
C ARG A 135 0.62 12.75 -5.65
N PRO A 136 -0.66 12.47 -5.95
CA PRO A 136 -1.02 11.53 -7.01
C PRO A 136 -0.37 11.84 -8.37
N GLU A 137 -0.24 13.12 -8.75
CA GLU A 137 0.36 13.52 -10.01
C GLU A 137 1.83 13.11 -10.15
N MET A 138 2.55 12.86 -9.04
CA MET A 138 3.93 12.39 -9.08
C MET A 138 4.07 10.96 -9.61
N PHE A 139 2.99 10.19 -9.65
CA PHE A 139 2.97 8.81 -10.14
C PHE A 139 2.63 8.71 -11.63
N GLU A 140 2.25 9.81 -12.28
CA GLU A 140 1.81 9.79 -13.67
C GLU A 140 2.89 9.30 -14.64
N GLU A 141 4.10 9.83 -14.52
CA GLU A 141 5.23 9.45 -15.38
C GLU A 141 5.59 7.96 -15.18
N LEU A 142 5.59 7.48 -13.93
CA LEU A 142 5.82 6.06 -13.65
C LEU A 142 4.74 5.19 -14.28
N ALA A 143 3.47 5.55 -14.15
CA ALA A 143 2.35 4.81 -14.71
C ALA A 143 2.41 4.73 -16.24
N ALA A 144 2.79 5.83 -16.88
CA ALA A 144 2.95 5.91 -18.34
C ALA A 144 4.16 5.10 -18.84
N ALA A 145 5.29 5.19 -18.15
CA ALA A 145 6.53 4.52 -18.55
C ALA A 145 6.49 3.00 -18.32
N ARG A 146 5.70 2.54 -17.34
CA ARG A 146 5.64 1.13 -16.93
C ARG A 146 4.21 0.58 -16.94
N PRO A 147 3.61 0.36 -18.12
CA PRO A 147 2.21 -0.05 -18.23
C PRO A 147 1.92 -1.46 -17.69
N LYS A 148 2.95 -2.28 -17.45
CA LYS A 148 2.81 -3.62 -16.84
C LYS A 148 2.85 -3.57 -15.32
N LEU A 149 3.45 -2.53 -14.73
CA LEU A 149 3.55 -2.37 -13.29
C LEU A 149 2.18 -2.01 -12.71
N LYS A 150 1.66 -2.82 -11.80
CA LYS A 150 0.41 -2.56 -11.08
C LYS A 150 0.70 -1.61 -9.93
N ILE A 151 0.20 -0.38 -10.02
CA ILE A 151 0.44 0.71 -9.06
C ILE A 151 -0.84 0.96 -8.27
N CYS A 152 -0.81 0.73 -6.97
CA CYS A 152 -1.91 1.09 -6.07
C CYS A 152 -1.55 2.33 -5.26
N LEU A 153 -2.32 3.40 -5.42
CA LEU A 153 -2.19 4.64 -4.66
C LEU A 153 -3.06 4.55 -3.41
N ALA A 154 -2.45 4.35 -2.26
CA ALA A 154 -3.16 4.17 -1.00
C ALA A 154 -3.97 5.42 -0.61
N HIS A 155 -5.02 5.20 0.20
CA HIS A 155 -5.83 6.28 0.79
C HIS A 155 -6.52 7.18 -0.24
N PHE A 156 -6.77 6.66 -1.44
CA PHE A 156 -7.31 7.43 -2.58
C PHE A 156 -6.51 8.72 -2.86
N GLY A 157 -5.25 8.79 -2.45
CA GLY A 157 -4.41 9.98 -2.57
C GLY A 157 -4.93 11.20 -1.81
N TRP A 158 -5.71 10.97 -0.73
CA TRP A 158 -6.36 12.05 0.00
C TRP A 158 -5.39 13.17 0.42
N PRO A 159 -5.77 14.47 0.26
CA PRO A 159 -7.07 14.99 -0.18
C PRO A 159 -7.22 15.14 -1.70
N TRP A 160 -6.25 14.73 -2.52
CA TRP A 160 -6.25 14.85 -4.00
C TRP A 160 -6.94 13.67 -4.68
N CYS A 161 -8.15 13.33 -4.21
CA CYS A 161 -8.86 12.15 -4.71
C CYS A 161 -9.30 12.30 -6.19
N ARG A 162 -9.52 13.54 -6.65
CA ARG A 162 -9.89 13.79 -8.06
C ARG A 162 -8.74 13.50 -9.00
N GLU A 163 -7.52 13.86 -8.60
CA GLU A 163 -6.28 13.59 -9.33
C GLU A 163 -6.04 12.08 -9.39
N THR A 164 -6.22 11.37 -8.28
CA THR A 164 -6.15 9.90 -8.26
C THR A 164 -7.18 9.28 -9.18
N ALA A 165 -8.44 9.72 -9.16
CA ALA A 165 -9.49 9.23 -10.04
C ALA A 165 -9.14 9.46 -11.52
N MET A 166 -8.58 10.62 -11.85
CA MET A 166 -8.15 10.92 -13.22
C MET A 166 -6.99 10.03 -13.68
N LEU A 167 -6.04 9.72 -12.81
CA LEU A 167 -4.96 8.77 -13.12
C LEU A 167 -5.52 7.37 -13.39
N MET A 168 -6.45 6.89 -12.56
CA MET A 168 -7.10 5.59 -12.74
C MET A 168 -7.90 5.52 -14.06
N LEU A 169 -8.53 6.62 -14.48
CA LEU A 169 -9.24 6.69 -15.76
C LEU A 169 -8.27 6.68 -16.95
N LYS A 170 -7.11 7.28 -16.79
CA LYS A 170 -6.12 7.44 -17.87
C LYS A 170 -5.20 6.23 -18.00
N TYR A 171 -4.86 5.58 -16.89
CA TYR A 171 -3.87 4.49 -16.84
C TYR A 171 -4.49 3.22 -16.24
N PRO A 172 -4.70 2.16 -17.03
CA PRO A 172 -5.34 0.92 -16.58
C PRO A 172 -4.53 0.14 -15.55
N ASN A 173 -3.26 0.48 -15.36
CA ASN A 173 -2.37 -0.10 -14.38
C ASN A 173 -2.33 0.67 -13.04
N VAL A 174 -3.13 1.73 -12.90
CA VAL A 174 -3.28 2.49 -11.66
C VAL A 174 -4.54 2.08 -10.93
N TYR A 175 -4.39 1.79 -9.65
CA TYR A 175 -5.43 1.37 -8.72
C TYR A 175 -5.37 2.24 -7.47
N THR A 176 -6.36 2.13 -6.60
CA THR A 176 -6.35 2.79 -5.28
C THR A 176 -7.02 1.93 -4.22
N ASP A 177 -6.74 2.23 -2.98
CA ASP A 177 -7.50 1.76 -1.82
C ASP A 177 -8.13 2.93 -1.07
N THR A 178 -9.02 2.62 -0.14
CA THR A 178 -9.72 3.60 0.69
C THR A 178 -9.36 3.45 2.17
N GLY A 179 -8.26 2.78 2.47
CA GLY A 179 -7.76 2.63 3.83
C GLY A 179 -7.49 3.96 4.52
N ALA A 180 -7.66 4.01 5.83
CA ALA A 180 -7.35 5.17 6.68
C ALA A 180 -8.07 6.48 6.30
N LEU A 181 -9.20 6.41 5.63
CA LEU A 181 -10.02 7.59 5.35
C LEU A 181 -11.11 7.73 6.43
N TYR A 182 -10.85 8.56 7.42
CA TYR A 182 -11.67 8.72 8.63
C TYR A 182 -12.46 10.03 8.59
N PHE A 183 -13.47 10.13 7.72
CA PHE A 183 -14.31 11.33 7.66
C PHE A 183 -15.76 10.98 7.98
N ASP A 184 -16.42 11.84 8.74
CA ASP A 184 -17.84 11.71 9.04
C ASP A 184 -18.70 11.64 7.77
N ASN A 185 -18.24 12.24 6.67
CA ASN A 185 -18.91 12.26 5.38
C ASN A 185 -18.26 11.33 4.34
N ALA A 186 -17.44 10.37 4.76
CA ALA A 186 -16.72 9.48 3.84
C ALA A 186 -17.67 8.79 2.86
N LYS A 187 -18.83 8.30 3.34
CA LYS A 187 -19.83 7.64 2.50
C LYS A 187 -20.33 8.54 1.37
N GLU A 188 -20.70 9.79 1.68
CA GLU A 188 -21.20 10.73 0.67
C GLU A 188 -20.11 11.11 -0.32
N PHE A 189 -18.92 11.40 0.18
CA PHE A 189 -17.76 11.73 -0.64
C PHE A 189 -17.42 10.58 -1.62
N TYR A 190 -17.32 9.34 -1.13
CA TYR A 190 -17.07 8.18 -1.97
C TYR A 190 -18.19 7.91 -2.95
N THR A 191 -19.43 8.04 -2.54
CA THR A 191 -20.58 7.85 -3.43
C THR A 191 -20.50 8.80 -4.60
N GLN A 192 -20.16 10.07 -4.37
CA GLN A 192 -19.99 11.05 -5.45
C GLN A 192 -18.81 10.73 -6.39
N MET A 193 -17.72 10.16 -5.86
CA MET A 193 -16.56 9.80 -6.68
C MET A 193 -16.75 8.49 -7.44
N LEU A 194 -17.45 7.52 -6.85
CA LEU A 194 -17.63 6.17 -7.39
C LEU A 194 -18.82 6.01 -8.33
N THR A 195 -19.76 6.95 -8.35
CA THR A 195 -20.91 6.92 -9.27
C THR A 195 -20.57 7.33 -10.70
N ARG A 196 -19.33 7.67 -11.01
CA ARG A 196 -18.84 8.07 -12.33
C ARG A 196 -17.81 7.10 -12.85
N ASP A 197 -18.24 5.94 -13.38
CA ASP A 197 -17.47 5.03 -14.28
C ASP A 197 -15.95 4.85 -13.99
N VAL A 198 -15.51 5.03 -12.76
CA VAL A 198 -14.14 4.66 -12.37
C VAL A 198 -14.07 3.14 -12.32
N PRO A 199 -13.16 2.48 -13.06
CA PRO A 199 -13.03 1.03 -13.00
C PRO A 199 -12.71 0.57 -11.59
N MET A 200 -13.68 -0.02 -10.91
CA MET A 200 -13.61 -0.51 -9.53
C MET A 200 -12.87 -1.85 -9.43
N THR A 201 -11.77 -2.02 -10.11
CA THR A 201 -11.09 -3.32 -10.16
C THR A 201 -10.36 -3.69 -8.88
N TRP A 202 -10.12 -2.71 -8.00
CA TRP A 202 -9.44 -2.93 -6.71
C TRP A 202 -10.01 -2.13 -5.54
N ILE A 203 -11.07 -1.34 -5.76
CA ILE A 203 -11.83 -0.83 -4.63
C ILE A 203 -12.56 -2.03 -4.09
N ASP A 204 -11.99 -2.49 -3.07
CA ASP A 204 -12.21 -3.70 -2.37
C ASP A 204 -13.70 -4.04 -2.16
N ARG A 205 -13.97 -5.32 -2.15
CA ARG A 205 -15.23 -5.92 -1.71
C ARG A 205 -15.68 -5.40 -0.34
N SER A 206 -14.77 -4.84 0.48
CA SER A 206 -15.09 -4.19 1.75
C SER A 206 -16.07 -3.02 1.61
N LEU A 207 -16.07 -2.28 0.50
CA LEU A 207 -17.05 -1.23 0.25
C LEU A 207 -18.43 -1.74 -0.16
N ARG A 208 -18.54 -2.97 -0.69
CA ARG A 208 -19.87 -3.53 -1.07
C ARG A 208 -20.77 -3.79 0.12
N HIS A 209 -20.23 -3.85 1.33
CA HIS A 209 -21.00 -4.09 2.56
C HIS A 209 -21.25 -2.83 3.39
N GLN A 210 -20.77 -1.65 2.96
CA GLN A 210 -21.00 -0.37 3.64
C GLN A 210 -22.00 0.55 2.92
N VAL A 211 -22.61 0.08 1.83
CA VAL A 211 -23.65 0.80 1.07
C VAL A 211 -25.00 0.16 1.27
#